data_80f33915bea023814efa72931392e4e7
#
_entry.id   80f33915bea023814efa72931392e4e7
#
_cell.length_a   1.000
_cell.length_b   1.000
_cell.length_c   1.000
_cell.angle_alpha   90.00
_cell.angle_beta   90.00
_cell.angle_gamma   90.00
#
_symmetry.space_group_name_H-M   'P 1'
#
loop_
_entity.id
_entity.type
_entity.pdbx_description
1 polymer ?
#
loop_
_entity_poly.entity_id
_entity_poly.type
_entity_poly.pdbx_seq_one_letter_code
_entity_poly.pdbx_strand_id
1 'polypeptide(L)'
;MEEGGDSDLDTNNDGVIDSNDEGFTDIDGDGMDDDAESTDVPDSDGDGNPNYLDIDSDNDGIFDVVEGGDGDKDTNRDGVVDSNDTGFSDNDGDGMDDDSETTPVTETDGDNLPDYLDIDSDNDGIHDVIEGGDGELDTNNDGVIDSKDTGFEDADGNGMDDDAEKTQETNSDADTLPDYIDIDSDNDGIFDVEESGDSVLDSNNDGQINSDDIGYTDNDGDGMDDDSELTNQRDSDGDTVPDYIDIDSDNDGIHDVTESGDGNLDTNGDGAIDSNDSGYSDSDNDGMDDDSELTSTIDTDGDGLLNHLELDSDNDGIYDVE
;
A
#
# COMPACT_ATOMS: atom_id res chain seq x y z
N MET A 1 -15.82 4.80 -14.77
CA MET A 1 -15.09 4.94 -16.04
C MET A 1 -13.61 4.69 -15.89
N GLU A 2 -13.01 5.04 -14.77
CA GLU A 2 -11.62 4.69 -14.47
C GLU A 2 -11.46 3.18 -14.50
N GLU A 3 -12.23 2.45 -13.76
CA GLU A 3 -12.27 0.98 -13.78
C GLU A 3 -12.78 0.39 -15.11
N GLY A 4 -13.46 1.15 -15.94
CA GLY A 4 -13.94 0.72 -17.26
C GLY A 4 -12.90 0.86 -18.38
N GLY A 5 -11.75 1.46 -18.12
CA GLY A 5 -10.66 1.64 -19.08
C GLY A 5 -10.84 2.78 -20.09
N ASP A 6 -11.86 3.61 -19.96
CA ASP A 6 -12.21 4.69 -20.89
C ASP A 6 -12.15 6.09 -20.27
N SER A 7 -11.45 6.24 -19.14
CA SER A 7 -11.35 7.53 -18.42
C SER A 7 -10.79 8.68 -19.29
N ASP A 8 -9.88 8.39 -20.19
CA ASP A 8 -9.31 9.38 -21.13
C ASP A 8 -10.35 10.00 -22.07
N LEU A 9 -11.47 9.34 -22.30
CA LEU A 9 -12.54 9.82 -23.18
C LEU A 9 -13.50 10.78 -22.45
N ASP A 10 -13.61 10.69 -21.12
CA ASP A 10 -14.35 11.66 -20.28
C ASP A 10 -13.48 12.89 -20.00
N THR A 11 -13.40 13.80 -20.96
CA THR A 11 -12.50 14.95 -20.90
C THR A 11 -12.98 16.07 -19.98
N ASN A 12 -14.22 16.02 -19.55
CA ASN A 12 -14.81 16.99 -18.64
C ASN A 12 -14.95 16.48 -17.20
N ASN A 13 -14.66 15.18 -16.97
CA ASN A 13 -14.72 14.48 -15.70
C ASN A 13 -16.11 14.55 -15.02
N ASP A 14 -17.19 14.38 -15.81
CA ASP A 14 -18.55 14.36 -15.27
C ASP A 14 -19.13 12.94 -15.12
N GLY A 15 -18.30 11.91 -15.35
CA GLY A 15 -18.67 10.52 -15.24
C GLY A 15 -19.41 9.95 -16.47
N VAL A 16 -19.57 10.72 -17.54
CA VAL A 16 -20.32 10.30 -18.74
C VAL A 16 -19.55 10.67 -20.01
N ILE A 17 -19.27 9.70 -20.85
CA ILE A 17 -18.69 9.96 -22.18
C ILE A 17 -19.82 10.37 -23.13
N ASP A 18 -19.94 11.67 -23.42
CA ASP A 18 -20.99 12.19 -24.30
C ASP A 18 -20.52 13.36 -25.18
N SER A 19 -21.44 13.99 -25.86
CA SER A 19 -21.13 15.11 -26.80
C SER A 19 -20.57 16.38 -26.14
N ASN A 20 -20.41 16.43 -24.81
CA ASN A 20 -19.74 17.50 -24.09
C ASN A 20 -18.23 17.24 -24.00
N ASP A 21 -17.80 16.01 -24.30
CA ASP A 21 -16.39 15.63 -24.26
C ASP A 21 -15.65 16.00 -25.55
N GLU A 22 -14.39 16.37 -25.41
CA GLU A 22 -13.54 16.67 -26.53
C GLU A 22 -13.09 15.38 -27.25
N GLY A 23 -13.57 15.21 -28.46
CA GLY A 23 -13.22 14.04 -29.27
C GLY A 23 -14.38 13.05 -29.45
N PHE A 24 -15.45 13.20 -28.69
CA PHE A 24 -16.62 12.31 -28.81
C PHE A 24 -17.07 12.13 -30.28
N THR A 25 -17.18 10.87 -30.68
CA THR A 25 -17.67 10.47 -32.00
C THR A 25 -18.62 9.28 -31.90
N ASP A 26 -19.81 9.42 -32.48
CA ASP A 26 -20.84 8.36 -32.56
C ASP A 26 -21.28 8.31 -34.03
N ILE A 27 -20.56 7.54 -34.86
CA ILE A 27 -20.74 7.50 -36.32
C ILE A 27 -21.95 6.63 -36.69
N ASP A 28 -22.19 5.58 -35.95
CA ASP A 28 -23.30 4.66 -36.23
C ASP A 28 -24.61 5.09 -35.55
N GLY A 29 -24.56 5.99 -34.57
CA GLY A 29 -25.72 6.62 -33.95
C GLY A 29 -26.39 5.76 -32.89
N ASP A 30 -25.65 4.92 -32.22
CA ASP A 30 -26.17 4.05 -31.17
C ASP A 30 -26.14 4.67 -29.77
N GLY A 31 -25.36 5.77 -29.60
CA GLY A 31 -25.30 6.56 -28.37
C GLY A 31 -24.05 6.34 -27.53
N MET A 32 -23.15 5.47 -27.97
CA MET A 32 -21.83 5.25 -27.37
C MET A 32 -20.75 5.95 -28.22
N ASP A 33 -19.63 6.28 -27.64
CA ASP A 33 -18.46 6.78 -28.40
C ASP A 33 -17.82 5.65 -29.19
N ASP A 34 -17.48 5.88 -30.48
CA ASP A 34 -16.91 4.85 -31.36
C ASP A 34 -15.55 4.29 -30.84
N ASP A 35 -14.80 5.07 -30.08
CA ASP A 35 -13.55 4.62 -29.49
C ASP A 35 -13.79 3.77 -28.24
N ALA A 36 -14.76 4.14 -27.40
CA ALA A 36 -15.17 3.37 -26.22
C ALA A 36 -15.75 1.98 -26.58
N GLU A 37 -16.44 1.85 -27.74
CA GLU A 37 -16.96 0.56 -28.21
C GLU A 37 -15.89 -0.51 -28.45
N SER A 38 -14.66 -0.11 -28.60
CA SER A 38 -13.55 -0.99 -28.94
C SER A 38 -12.65 -1.34 -27.75
N THR A 39 -12.89 -0.71 -26.60
CA THR A 39 -12.13 -0.99 -25.38
C THR A 39 -12.58 -2.31 -24.75
N ASP A 40 -11.65 -3.17 -24.44
CA ASP A 40 -11.90 -4.36 -23.64
C ASP A 40 -12.13 -3.91 -22.18
N VAL A 41 -13.10 -4.47 -21.51
CA VAL A 41 -13.36 -4.17 -20.11
C VAL A 41 -12.23 -4.76 -19.25
N PRO A 42 -11.58 -3.97 -18.40
CA PRO A 42 -10.53 -4.45 -17.52
C PRO A 42 -11.03 -5.50 -16.51
N ASP A 43 -10.19 -6.46 -16.22
CA ASP A 43 -10.32 -7.53 -15.25
C ASP A 43 -8.86 -7.80 -14.83
N SER A 44 -8.38 -7.05 -13.82
CA SER A 44 -6.95 -6.89 -13.56
C SER A 44 -6.35 -8.13 -12.91
N ASP A 45 -7.05 -8.74 -11.98
CA ASP A 45 -6.66 -9.97 -11.30
C ASP A 45 -6.99 -11.25 -12.09
N GLY A 46 -7.90 -11.13 -13.10
CA GLY A 46 -8.28 -12.22 -13.99
C GLY A 46 -9.20 -13.27 -13.36
N ASP A 47 -9.93 -12.92 -12.31
CA ASP A 47 -10.87 -13.81 -11.61
C ASP A 47 -12.17 -14.04 -12.38
N GLY A 48 -12.54 -13.10 -13.27
CA GLY A 48 -13.72 -13.09 -14.13
C GLY A 48 -14.79 -12.09 -13.73
N ASN A 49 -14.58 -11.33 -12.67
CA ASN A 49 -15.31 -10.11 -12.35
C ASN A 49 -14.56 -8.94 -13.01
N PRO A 50 -15.18 -8.10 -13.82
CA PRO A 50 -14.50 -6.89 -14.30
C PRO A 50 -14.35 -5.87 -13.17
N ASN A 51 -13.27 -5.08 -13.16
CA ASN A 51 -12.97 -4.12 -12.11
C ASN A 51 -14.17 -3.28 -11.64
N TYR A 52 -15.03 -2.80 -12.56
CA TYR A 52 -16.21 -1.99 -12.22
C TYR A 52 -17.36 -2.76 -11.52
N LEU A 53 -17.23 -4.06 -11.32
CA LEU A 53 -18.14 -4.95 -10.58
C LEU A 53 -17.43 -5.66 -9.44
N ASP A 54 -16.16 -5.44 -9.30
CA ASP A 54 -15.30 -6.00 -8.30
C ASP A 54 -15.17 -4.99 -7.14
N ILE A 55 -15.00 -5.43 -5.95
CA ILE A 55 -14.77 -4.57 -4.79
C ILE A 55 -13.34 -4.66 -4.27
N ASP A 56 -12.50 -5.45 -4.96
CA ASP A 56 -11.10 -5.70 -4.67
C ASP A 56 -10.43 -6.09 -6.00
N SER A 57 -10.10 -5.06 -6.83
CA SER A 57 -9.79 -5.22 -8.26
C SER A 57 -8.43 -5.88 -8.55
N ASP A 58 -7.51 -5.90 -7.58
CA ASP A 58 -6.20 -6.58 -7.65
C ASP A 58 -6.11 -7.80 -6.74
N ASN A 59 -7.15 -8.03 -5.90
CA ASN A 59 -7.25 -9.17 -4.98
C ASN A 59 -6.20 -9.17 -3.85
N ASP A 60 -5.79 -8.00 -3.40
CA ASP A 60 -4.83 -7.86 -2.29
C ASP A 60 -5.47 -7.96 -0.89
N GLY A 61 -6.81 -7.97 -0.84
CA GLY A 61 -7.57 -8.07 0.40
C GLY A 61 -7.96 -6.73 1.00
N ILE A 62 -7.73 -5.62 0.32
CA ILE A 62 -8.18 -4.28 0.67
C ILE A 62 -9.31 -3.88 -0.29
N PHE A 63 -10.32 -3.19 0.19
CA PHE A 63 -11.42 -2.75 -0.68
C PHE A 63 -11.02 -1.59 -1.59
N ASP A 64 -11.31 -1.64 -2.88
CA ASP A 64 -11.14 -0.53 -3.83
C ASP A 64 -11.63 0.82 -3.30
N VAL A 65 -12.70 0.83 -2.52
CA VAL A 65 -13.26 2.05 -1.92
C VAL A 65 -12.35 2.66 -0.85
N VAL A 66 -11.55 1.85 -0.18
CA VAL A 66 -10.56 2.28 0.83
C VAL A 66 -9.37 2.88 0.10
N GLU A 67 -8.80 2.17 -0.82
CA GLU A 67 -7.67 2.57 -1.64
C GLU A 67 -8.00 3.75 -2.54
N GLY A 68 -9.22 3.81 -3.06
CA GLY A 68 -9.73 4.96 -3.82
C GLY A 68 -9.93 6.23 -3.00
N GLY A 69 -9.70 6.20 -1.69
CA GLY A 69 -9.75 7.36 -0.80
C GLY A 69 -11.13 7.68 -0.22
N ASP A 70 -12.11 6.80 -0.39
CA ASP A 70 -13.48 6.96 0.12
C ASP A 70 -13.86 5.99 1.25
N GLY A 71 -12.90 5.27 1.82
CA GLY A 71 -13.12 4.29 2.87
C GLY A 71 -13.81 4.83 4.14
N ASP A 72 -13.71 6.14 4.42
CA ASP A 72 -14.42 6.78 5.54
C ASP A 72 -15.93 6.94 5.27
N LYS A 73 -16.37 6.83 4.02
CA LYS A 73 -17.77 6.90 3.60
C LYS A 73 -18.46 5.54 3.64
N ASP A 74 -17.73 4.46 3.42
CA ASP A 74 -18.21 3.10 3.65
C ASP A 74 -18.28 2.80 5.16
N THR A 75 -19.37 3.26 5.78
CA THR A 75 -19.52 3.17 7.24
C THR A 75 -19.96 1.82 7.76
N ASN A 76 -20.41 0.96 6.87
CA ASN A 76 -20.82 -0.40 7.20
C ASN A 76 -19.74 -1.44 6.83
N ARG A 77 -18.71 -1.02 6.06
CA ARG A 77 -17.57 -1.83 5.61
C ARG A 77 -18.01 -3.07 4.82
N ASP A 78 -18.76 -2.81 3.76
CA ASP A 78 -19.13 -3.84 2.80
C ASP A 78 -18.52 -3.62 1.40
N GLY A 79 -17.52 -2.72 1.32
CA GLY A 79 -16.79 -2.39 0.09
C GLY A 79 -17.57 -1.47 -0.86
N VAL A 80 -18.73 -0.97 -0.46
CA VAL A 80 -19.60 -0.18 -1.33
C VAL A 80 -20.16 1.03 -0.62
N VAL A 81 -19.99 2.24 -1.16
CA VAL A 81 -20.62 3.45 -0.63
C VAL A 81 -22.03 3.57 -1.16
N ASP A 82 -23.05 3.22 -0.35
CA ASP A 82 -24.46 3.21 -0.76
C ASP A 82 -25.42 3.76 0.31
N SER A 83 -26.71 3.64 0.05
CA SER A 83 -27.77 4.13 0.96
C SER A 83 -27.83 3.43 2.32
N ASN A 84 -27.06 2.40 2.58
CA ASN A 84 -26.90 1.77 3.88
C ASN A 84 -25.89 2.50 4.74
N ASP A 85 -25.06 3.34 4.12
CA ASP A 85 -24.03 4.09 4.80
C ASP A 85 -24.55 5.37 5.45
N THR A 86 -23.90 5.72 6.54
CA THR A 86 -24.25 6.91 7.30
C THR A 86 -23.70 8.16 6.67
N GLY A 87 -24.53 8.92 6.00
CA GLY A 87 -24.13 10.17 5.36
C GLY A 87 -24.32 10.16 3.85
N PHE A 88 -24.51 8.99 3.26
CA PHE A 88 -24.77 8.84 1.84
C PHE A 88 -25.78 9.87 1.30
N SER A 89 -25.45 10.53 0.22
CA SER A 89 -26.25 11.57 -0.42
C SER A 89 -26.04 11.56 -1.93
N ASP A 90 -27.04 11.16 -2.66
CA ASP A 90 -27.11 11.20 -4.13
C ASP A 90 -28.23 12.19 -4.52
N ASN A 91 -27.88 13.46 -4.74
CA ASN A 91 -28.87 14.53 -4.99
C ASN A 91 -29.21 14.68 -6.49
N ASP A 92 -28.33 14.32 -7.37
CA ASP A 92 -28.57 14.38 -8.82
C ASP A 92 -29.15 13.09 -9.38
N GLY A 93 -29.02 11.97 -8.67
CA GLY A 93 -29.67 10.70 -8.95
C GLY A 93 -28.89 9.86 -9.97
N ASP A 94 -27.59 9.98 -10.01
CA ASP A 94 -26.72 9.20 -10.91
C ASP A 94 -26.27 7.87 -10.32
N GLY A 95 -26.37 7.69 -9.00
CA GLY A 95 -26.10 6.44 -8.30
C GLY A 95 -24.82 6.46 -7.46
N MET A 96 -24.02 7.51 -7.53
CA MET A 96 -22.82 7.72 -6.73
C MET A 96 -23.12 8.66 -5.55
N ASP A 97 -22.32 8.65 -4.50
CA ASP A 97 -22.43 9.62 -3.40
C ASP A 97 -21.88 10.99 -3.86
N ASP A 98 -22.61 12.09 -3.62
CA ASP A 98 -22.23 13.45 -4.07
C ASP A 98 -20.81 13.87 -3.58
N ASP A 99 -20.35 13.37 -2.45
CA ASP A 99 -19.03 13.69 -1.91
C ASP A 99 -17.94 12.81 -2.56
N SER A 100 -18.25 11.55 -2.90
CA SER A 100 -17.33 10.63 -3.60
C SER A 100 -17.02 11.07 -5.03
N GLU A 101 -17.97 11.70 -5.74
CA GLU A 101 -17.75 12.25 -7.09
C GLU A 101 -16.57 13.22 -7.21
N THR A 102 -16.13 13.78 -6.10
CA THR A 102 -15.06 14.76 -6.06
C THR A 102 -13.78 14.28 -5.40
N THR A 103 -13.77 13.07 -4.90
CA THR A 103 -12.56 12.43 -4.38
C THR A 103 -11.67 12.03 -5.57
N PRO A 104 -10.43 12.52 -5.64
CA PRO A 104 -9.50 11.99 -6.63
C PRO A 104 -9.12 10.57 -6.24
N VAL A 105 -8.96 9.70 -7.19
CA VAL A 105 -8.40 8.37 -6.97
C VAL A 105 -7.00 8.52 -6.41
N THR A 106 -6.68 7.73 -5.40
CA THR A 106 -5.34 7.71 -4.81
C THR A 106 -4.36 6.97 -5.72
N GLU A 107 -3.13 7.37 -5.61
CA GLU A 107 -1.97 6.81 -6.28
C GLU A 107 -0.78 7.30 -5.46
N THR A 108 -0.24 6.43 -4.62
CA THR A 108 0.60 6.84 -3.50
C THR A 108 2.06 7.03 -3.91
N ASP A 109 2.63 6.15 -4.72
CA ASP A 109 4.06 6.10 -5.03
C ASP A 109 4.54 6.89 -6.26
N GLY A 110 3.62 7.35 -7.10
CA GLY A 110 3.93 8.19 -8.29
C GLY A 110 4.25 7.41 -9.57
N ASP A 111 3.94 6.14 -9.65
CA ASP A 111 4.21 5.28 -10.81
C ASP A 111 3.12 5.38 -11.91
N ASN A 112 1.94 5.86 -11.60
CA ASN A 112 0.69 6.03 -12.37
C ASN A 112 -0.20 4.77 -12.40
N LEU A 113 0.03 3.80 -11.54
CA LEU A 113 -0.93 2.75 -11.24
C LEU A 113 -1.72 3.22 -10.00
N PRO A 114 -3.05 3.29 -10.02
CA PRO A 114 -3.81 3.62 -8.81
C PRO A 114 -3.70 2.52 -7.75
N ASP A 115 -3.72 2.90 -6.47
CA ASP A 115 -3.57 1.98 -5.35
C ASP A 115 -4.50 0.75 -5.47
N TYR A 116 -5.74 0.88 -5.87
CA TYR A 116 -6.70 -0.22 -6.05
C TYR A 116 -6.38 -1.20 -7.22
N LEU A 117 -5.26 -1.04 -7.89
CA LEU A 117 -4.73 -1.92 -8.95
C LEU A 117 -3.27 -2.30 -8.70
N ASP A 118 -2.71 -1.89 -7.57
CA ASP A 118 -1.30 -1.95 -7.24
C ASP A 118 -1.13 -2.84 -6.02
N ILE A 119 -0.36 -3.89 -6.11
CA ILE A 119 -0.15 -4.83 -4.99
C ILE A 119 0.99 -4.42 -4.04
N ASP A 120 1.57 -3.23 -4.25
CA ASP A 120 2.64 -2.62 -3.44
C ASP A 120 2.50 -1.09 -3.54
N SER A 121 1.41 -0.54 -2.97
CA SER A 121 0.93 0.83 -3.18
C SER A 121 1.92 1.94 -2.84
N ASP A 122 2.86 1.72 -1.93
CA ASP A 122 3.92 2.67 -1.58
C ASP A 122 5.30 2.30 -2.13
N ASN A 123 5.40 1.14 -2.82
CA ASN A 123 6.63 0.66 -3.48
C ASN A 123 7.78 0.38 -2.49
N ASP A 124 7.49 -0.04 -1.27
CA ASP A 124 8.51 -0.37 -0.28
C ASP A 124 9.03 -1.83 -0.38
N GLY A 125 8.41 -2.62 -1.26
CA GLY A 125 8.77 -4.01 -1.51
C GLY A 125 8.07 -5.01 -0.59
N ILE A 126 7.02 -4.60 0.11
CA ILE A 126 6.11 -5.46 0.87
C ILE A 126 4.76 -5.43 0.17
N HIS A 127 4.14 -6.58 -0.02
CA HIS A 127 2.82 -6.62 -0.64
C HIS A 127 1.73 -6.05 0.28
N ASP A 128 0.81 -5.28 -0.27
CA ASP A 128 -0.33 -4.70 0.44
C ASP A 128 -1.17 -5.75 1.18
N VAL A 129 -1.31 -6.96 0.63
CA VAL A 129 -1.98 -8.09 1.31
C VAL A 129 -1.37 -8.42 2.67
N ILE A 130 -0.07 -8.23 2.84
CA ILE A 130 0.63 -8.49 4.10
C ILE A 130 0.38 -7.33 5.07
N GLU A 131 0.53 -6.13 4.59
CA GLU A 131 0.36 -4.89 5.35
C GLU A 131 -1.10 -4.60 5.66
N GLY A 132 -2.00 -4.96 4.77
CA GLY A 132 -3.44 -4.97 5.00
C GLY A 132 -3.89 -5.93 6.11
N GLY A 133 -3.04 -6.93 6.45
CA GLY A 133 -3.29 -7.88 7.53
C GLY A 133 -3.80 -9.24 7.08
N ASP A 134 -3.88 -9.51 5.79
CA ASP A 134 -4.39 -10.74 5.19
C ASP A 134 -3.32 -11.67 4.59
N GLY A 135 -2.05 -11.40 4.85
CA GLY A 135 -0.95 -12.22 4.35
C GLY A 135 -1.00 -13.72 4.70
N GLU A 136 -1.80 -14.13 5.72
CA GLU A 136 -2.04 -15.57 5.98
C GLU A 136 -3.01 -16.20 4.96
N LEU A 137 -3.79 -15.41 4.24
CA LEU A 137 -4.72 -15.86 3.20
C LEU A 137 -4.00 -16.09 1.87
N ASP A 138 -3.03 -15.26 1.55
CA ASP A 138 -2.11 -15.49 0.43
C ASP A 138 -1.15 -16.65 0.75
N THR A 139 -1.54 -17.86 0.42
CA THR A 139 -0.78 -19.08 0.77
C THR A 139 0.32 -19.42 -0.22
N ASN A 140 0.36 -18.74 -1.35
CA ASN A 140 1.35 -18.96 -2.39
C ASN A 140 2.38 -17.82 -2.45
N ASN A 141 2.14 -16.72 -1.71
CA ASN A 141 2.97 -15.54 -1.63
C ASN A 141 3.17 -14.87 -3.01
N ASP A 142 2.07 -14.66 -3.76
CA ASP A 142 2.12 -13.91 -5.02
C ASP A 142 1.47 -12.52 -4.92
N GLY A 143 1.19 -12.05 -3.68
CA GLY A 143 0.64 -10.72 -3.38
C GLY A 143 -0.87 -10.63 -3.50
N VAL A 144 -1.54 -11.66 -3.97
CA VAL A 144 -2.99 -11.66 -4.21
C VAL A 144 -3.69 -12.82 -3.51
N ILE A 145 -4.95 -12.64 -3.13
CA ILE A 145 -5.79 -13.67 -2.54
C ILE A 145 -6.75 -14.21 -3.60
N ASP A 146 -6.39 -15.31 -4.25
CA ASP A 146 -7.18 -15.84 -5.37
C ASP A 146 -7.47 -17.36 -5.27
N SER A 147 -8.07 -17.88 -6.30
CA SER A 147 -8.42 -19.31 -6.39
C SER A 147 -7.22 -20.27 -6.39
N LYS A 148 -5.98 -19.77 -6.43
CA LYS A 148 -4.77 -20.58 -6.28
C LYS A 148 -4.45 -20.78 -4.80
N ASP A 149 -4.99 -19.94 -3.93
CA ASP A 149 -4.77 -20.02 -2.50
C ASP A 149 -5.58 -21.09 -1.79
N THR A 150 -5.00 -21.63 -0.73
CA THR A 150 -5.63 -22.67 0.04
C THR A 150 -6.65 -22.10 1.02
N GLY A 151 -7.91 -22.15 0.67
CA GLY A 151 -8.98 -21.68 1.53
C GLY A 151 -9.82 -20.60 0.90
N PHE A 152 -9.37 -20.04 -0.21
CA PHE A 152 -10.13 -19.01 -0.95
C PHE A 152 -11.61 -19.39 -1.10
N GLU A 153 -12.49 -18.50 -0.72
CA GLU A 153 -13.94 -18.62 -0.83
C GLU A 153 -14.57 -17.24 -1.07
N ASP A 154 -15.00 -16.96 -2.26
CA ASP A 154 -15.90 -15.85 -2.60
C ASP A 154 -17.32 -16.44 -2.82
N ALA A 155 -18.16 -16.40 -1.81
CA ALA A 155 -19.48 -17.04 -1.82
C ALA A 155 -20.58 -16.18 -2.42
N ASP A 156 -20.44 -14.88 -2.39
CA ASP A 156 -21.42 -13.93 -2.94
C ASP A 156 -21.07 -13.43 -4.34
N GLY A 157 -19.83 -13.61 -4.79
CA GLY A 157 -19.39 -13.34 -6.15
C GLY A 157 -19.13 -11.86 -6.39
N ASN A 158 -18.55 -11.19 -5.40
CA ASN A 158 -18.26 -9.76 -5.42
C ASN A 158 -16.80 -9.42 -5.77
N GLY A 159 -15.95 -10.44 -5.93
CA GLY A 159 -14.54 -10.35 -6.29
C GLY A 159 -13.58 -10.66 -5.14
N MET A 160 -13.91 -10.34 -3.92
CA MET A 160 -13.05 -10.48 -2.74
C MET A 160 -13.27 -11.80 -2.00
N ASP A 161 -12.27 -12.29 -1.28
CA ASP A 161 -12.39 -13.47 -0.40
C ASP A 161 -13.27 -13.18 0.82
N ASP A 162 -14.22 -14.07 1.14
CA ASP A 162 -15.16 -13.93 2.26
C ASP A 162 -14.48 -13.74 3.65
N ASP A 163 -13.23 -14.12 3.82
CA ASP A 163 -12.47 -13.94 5.07
C ASP A 163 -11.69 -12.60 5.05
N ALA A 164 -11.16 -12.17 3.93
CA ALA A 164 -10.52 -10.86 3.74
C ALA A 164 -11.50 -9.70 3.99
N GLU A 165 -12.75 -9.79 3.49
CA GLU A 165 -13.81 -8.81 3.79
C GLU A 165 -14.00 -8.46 5.29
N LYS A 166 -13.45 -9.25 6.17
CA LYS A 166 -13.62 -9.07 7.63
C LYS A 166 -12.42 -8.45 8.29
N THR A 167 -11.33 -8.37 7.58
CA THR A 167 -10.09 -7.76 8.06
C THR A 167 -10.23 -6.24 8.04
N GLN A 168 -9.50 -5.56 8.83
CA GLN A 168 -9.32 -4.12 8.79
C GLN A 168 -7.86 -3.87 8.48
N GLU A 169 -7.60 -2.93 7.64
CA GLU A 169 -6.27 -2.48 7.29
C GLU A 169 -5.47 -2.23 8.58
N THR A 170 -4.24 -2.70 8.63
CA THR A 170 -3.35 -2.47 9.76
C THR A 170 -2.81 -1.04 9.73
N ASN A 171 -2.41 -0.56 10.88
CA ASN A 171 -1.78 0.74 11.10
C ASN A 171 -1.01 0.57 12.41
N SER A 172 0.26 0.22 12.30
CA SER A 172 1.06 -0.32 13.40
C SER A 172 1.49 0.74 14.40
N ASP A 173 1.77 1.95 13.95
CA ASP A 173 2.15 3.09 14.79
C ASP A 173 0.94 3.93 15.27
N ALA A 174 -0.24 3.71 14.68
CA ALA A 174 -1.50 4.41 14.95
C ALA A 174 -1.49 5.91 14.57
N ASP A 175 -0.78 6.28 13.54
CA ASP A 175 -0.81 7.62 12.96
C ASP A 175 -2.04 7.85 12.05
N THR A 176 -1.93 8.35 10.84
CA THR A 176 -3.06 8.57 9.92
C THR A 176 -2.98 7.75 8.64
N LEU A 177 -1.84 7.10 8.41
CA LEU A 177 -1.62 6.21 7.28
C LEU A 177 -1.76 4.76 7.73
N PRO A 178 -2.45 3.90 7.02
CA PRO A 178 -2.33 2.45 7.19
C PRO A 178 -1.01 1.95 6.61
N ASP A 179 -0.53 0.82 7.09
CA ASP A 179 0.79 0.29 6.78
C ASP A 179 1.04 0.17 5.25
N TYR A 180 0.07 -0.20 4.44
CA TYR A 180 0.20 -0.40 3.00
C TYR A 180 0.48 0.87 2.17
N ILE A 181 0.46 2.05 2.78
CA ILE A 181 0.81 3.35 2.17
C ILE A 181 1.74 4.17 3.08
N ASP A 182 2.52 3.50 3.94
CA ASP A 182 3.39 4.10 4.94
C ASP A 182 4.78 3.47 4.86
N ILE A 183 5.78 4.20 4.40
CA ILE A 183 7.15 3.69 4.19
C ILE A 183 7.98 3.51 5.46
N ASP A 184 7.39 3.75 6.65
CA ASP A 184 7.98 3.57 7.99
C ASP A 184 6.85 3.16 8.97
N SER A 185 6.27 1.98 8.77
CA SER A 185 5.03 1.49 9.41
C SER A 185 5.03 1.50 10.94
N ASP A 186 6.18 1.44 11.61
CA ASP A 186 6.29 1.51 13.06
C ASP A 186 6.88 2.84 13.57
N ASN A 187 7.22 3.76 12.64
CA ASN A 187 7.73 5.10 12.92
C ASN A 187 9.06 5.10 13.71
N ASP A 188 9.91 4.09 13.51
CA ASP A 188 11.19 4.01 14.22
C ASP A 188 12.33 4.75 13.50
N GLY A 189 12.03 5.30 12.32
CA GLY A 189 12.97 6.07 11.51
C GLY A 189 13.87 5.22 10.62
N ILE A 190 13.47 4.00 10.34
CA ILE A 190 14.07 3.11 9.34
C ILE A 190 12.99 2.82 8.28
N PHE A 191 13.34 2.88 7.03
CA PHE A 191 12.41 2.54 5.96
C PHE A 191 12.05 1.05 5.95
N ASP A 192 10.79 0.72 5.71
CA ASP A 192 10.30 -0.65 5.64
C ASP A 192 11.05 -1.49 4.59
N VAL A 193 11.45 -0.88 3.46
CA VAL A 193 12.31 -1.51 2.46
C VAL A 193 13.67 -1.97 3.00
N GLU A 194 14.23 -1.31 4.00
CA GLU A 194 15.47 -1.77 4.66
C GLU A 194 15.21 -2.96 5.58
N GLU A 195 14.11 -2.94 6.29
CA GLU A 195 13.73 -3.94 7.26
C GLU A 195 13.14 -5.19 6.62
N SER A 196 12.36 -5.06 5.53
CA SER A 196 11.89 -6.20 4.74
C SER A 196 13.04 -7.03 4.16
N GLY A 197 14.16 -6.37 3.84
CA GLY A 197 15.36 -7.00 3.31
C GLY A 197 15.71 -6.64 1.88
N ASP A 198 14.97 -5.72 1.27
CA ASP A 198 15.11 -5.29 -0.12
C ASP A 198 15.87 -3.98 -0.33
N SER A 199 16.52 -3.46 0.71
CA SER A 199 17.34 -2.24 0.67
C SER A 199 18.38 -2.17 -0.46
N VAL A 200 18.76 -3.31 -1.06
CA VAL A 200 19.67 -3.32 -2.21
C VAL A 200 18.99 -2.95 -3.52
N LEU A 201 17.68 -3.01 -3.58
CA LEU A 201 16.85 -2.63 -4.74
C LEU A 201 16.59 -1.12 -4.72
N ASP A 202 16.38 -0.54 -3.56
CA ASP A 202 16.35 0.91 -3.36
C ASP A 202 17.77 1.50 -3.49
N SER A 203 18.13 1.88 -4.69
CA SER A 203 19.49 2.37 -5.00
C SER A 203 19.69 3.87 -4.76
N ASN A 204 18.61 4.59 -4.55
CA ASN A 204 18.62 6.03 -4.30
C ASN A 204 18.39 6.35 -2.81
N ASN A 205 17.97 5.37 -2.01
CA ASN A 205 17.68 5.44 -0.58
C ASN A 205 16.56 6.46 -0.26
N ASP A 206 15.42 6.34 -0.94
CA ASP A 206 14.24 7.15 -0.65
C ASP A 206 13.07 6.32 -0.05
N GLY A 207 13.32 5.07 0.29
CA GLY A 207 12.34 4.18 0.92
C GLY A 207 11.47 3.42 -0.07
N GLN A 208 11.60 3.69 -1.36
CA GLN A 208 10.78 3.08 -2.41
C GLN A 208 11.62 2.32 -3.43
N ILE A 209 11.06 1.28 -4.02
CA ILE A 209 11.66 0.53 -5.13
C ILE A 209 10.89 0.86 -6.40
N ASN A 210 11.37 1.81 -7.20
CA ASN A 210 10.63 2.31 -8.34
C ASN A 210 11.52 2.60 -9.56
N SER A 211 10.95 3.22 -10.59
CA SER A 211 11.65 3.47 -11.86
C SER A 211 12.87 4.40 -11.77
N ASP A 212 13.09 5.07 -10.65
CA ASP A 212 14.28 5.89 -10.40
C ASP A 212 15.44 5.05 -9.87
N ASP A 213 15.19 3.77 -9.52
CA ASP A 213 16.19 2.82 -9.05
C ASP A 213 16.92 2.07 -10.14
N ILE A 214 18.14 1.66 -9.80
CA ILE A 214 18.99 0.92 -10.73
C ILE A 214 18.65 -0.55 -10.76
N GLY A 215 17.88 -0.95 -11.72
CA GLY A 215 17.54 -2.36 -11.93
C GLY A 215 16.05 -2.65 -11.86
N TYR A 216 15.28 -1.68 -11.40
CA TYR A 216 13.83 -1.80 -11.34
C TYR A 216 13.24 -2.45 -12.60
N THR A 217 12.40 -3.44 -12.40
CA THR A 217 11.63 -4.10 -13.45
C THR A 217 10.29 -4.59 -12.90
N ASP A 218 9.24 -4.10 -13.45
CA ASP A 218 7.89 -4.62 -13.31
C ASP A 218 7.43 -5.10 -14.70
N ASN A 219 7.37 -6.40 -14.93
CA ASN A 219 7.10 -6.99 -16.25
C ASN A 219 5.64 -7.40 -16.42
N ASP A 220 4.91 -7.65 -15.38
CA ASP A 220 3.48 -8.00 -15.41
C ASP A 220 2.59 -6.79 -15.19
N GLY A 221 3.11 -5.72 -14.60
CA GLY A 221 2.41 -4.44 -14.50
C GLY A 221 1.45 -4.41 -13.31
N ASP A 222 1.84 -5.05 -12.21
CA ASP A 222 1.07 -5.16 -10.98
C ASP A 222 1.47 -4.15 -9.89
N GLY A 223 2.47 -3.29 -10.19
CA GLY A 223 2.97 -2.24 -9.32
C GLY A 223 4.30 -2.57 -8.66
N MET A 224 4.54 -3.80 -8.30
CA MET A 224 5.73 -4.25 -7.56
C MET A 224 6.93 -4.58 -8.46
N ASP A 225 8.16 -4.45 -7.96
CA ASP A 225 9.38 -4.88 -8.67
C ASP A 225 9.52 -6.40 -8.70
N ASP A 226 9.74 -7.02 -9.88
CA ASP A 226 9.87 -8.49 -10.08
C ASP A 226 10.88 -9.16 -9.13
N ASP A 227 11.87 -8.47 -8.61
CA ASP A 227 12.89 -9.03 -7.72
C ASP A 227 12.45 -8.93 -6.23
N SER A 228 11.64 -7.93 -5.84
CA SER A 228 11.08 -7.79 -4.49
C SER A 228 9.95 -8.77 -4.20
N GLU A 229 9.10 -9.12 -5.17
CA GLU A 229 8.07 -10.15 -5.06
C GLU A 229 8.55 -11.49 -4.49
N LEU A 230 9.84 -11.75 -4.57
CA LEU A 230 10.45 -13.01 -4.14
C LEU A 230 11.00 -12.96 -2.71
N THR A 231 10.98 -11.79 -2.09
CA THR A 231 11.50 -11.59 -0.74
C THR A 231 10.43 -11.95 0.28
N ASN A 232 10.82 -12.56 1.37
CA ASN A 232 9.92 -12.78 2.51
C ASN A 232 10.30 -11.80 3.59
N GLN A 233 9.31 -11.22 4.25
CA GLN A 233 9.56 -10.31 5.36
C GLN A 233 10.53 -10.91 6.36
N ARG A 234 11.45 -10.07 6.81
CA ARG A 234 12.43 -10.45 7.81
C ARG A 234 11.77 -10.48 9.19
N ASP A 235 12.23 -11.38 10.05
CA ASP A 235 11.89 -11.50 11.47
C ASP A 235 13.19 -11.92 12.14
N SER A 236 13.95 -10.94 12.63
CA SER A 236 15.35 -11.13 13.05
C SER A 236 15.48 -11.89 14.38
N ASP A 237 14.58 -11.68 15.31
CA ASP A 237 14.58 -12.38 16.61
C ASP A 237 13.76 -13.68 16.62
N GLY A 238 12.86 -13.87 15.64
CA GLY A 238 12.02 -15.05 15.46
C GLY A 238 10.80 -15.10 16.37
N ASP A 239 10.26 -13.95 16.77
CA ASP A 239 9.12 -13.88 17.66
C ASP A 239 7.77 -13.83 16.93
N THR A 240 7.77 -13.71 15.59
CA THR A 240 6.65 -13.65 14.65
C THR A 240 6.12 -12.25 14.36
N VAL A 241 6.75 -11.22 14.86
CA VAL A 241 6.55 -9.84 14.40
C VAL A 241 7.61 -9.60 13.32
N PRO A 242 7.28 -9.19 12.12
CA PRO A 242 8.27 -8.79 11.13
C PRO A 242 9.02 -7.54 11.56
N ASP A 243 10.28 -7.39 11.12
CA ASP A 243 11.12 -6.28 11.53
C ASP A 243 10.48 -4.90 11.22
N TYR A 244 9.81 -4.72 10.08
CA TYR A 244 9.20 -3.46 9.65
C TYR A 244 8.04 -2.95 10.56
N ILE A 245 7.59 -3.75 11.52
CA ILE A 245 6.59 -3.37 12.53
C ILE A 245 7.05 -3.72 13.96
N ASP A 246 8.36 -3.86 14.17
CA ASP A 246 8.94 -4.22 15.46
C ASP A 246 10.03 -3.20 15.88
N ILE A 247 9.72 -2.31 16.77
CA ILE A 247 10.62 -1.25 17.28
C ILE A 247 11.86 -1.73 18.06
N ASP A 248 12.11 -3.05 18.12
CA ASP A 248 13.27 -3.71 18.78
C ASP A 248 13.52 -5.04 18.06
N SER A 249 13.86 -4.98 16.76
CA SER A 249 13.91 -6.11 15.81
C SER A 249 14.80 -7.28 16.24
N ASP A 250 15.89 -7.05 16.99
CA ASP A 250 16.75 -8.13 17.51
C ASP A 250 16.44 -8.53 18.96
N ASN A 251 15.48 -7.81 19.59
CA ASN A 251 14.99 -8.02 20.96
C ASN A 251 16.10 -7.97 22.03
N ASP A 252 17.07 -7.07 21.85
CA ASP A 252 18.16 -6.87 22.81
C ASP A 252 17.82 -5.85 23.91
N GLY A 253 16.73 -5.06 23.70
CA GLY A 253 16.18 -4.06 24.61
C GLY A 253 16.67 -2.65 24.31
N ILE A 254 17.31 -2.42 23.18
CA ILE A 254 17.59 -1.09 22.63
C ILE A 254 16.63 -0.92 21.45
N HIS A 255 15.94 0.19 21.38
CA HIS A 255 15.03 0.44 20.25
C HIS A 255 15.79 0.74 18.97
N ASP A 256 15.29 0.30 17.84
CA ASP A 256 15.88 0.42 16.52
C ASP A 256 16.15 1.87 16.13
N VAL A 257 15.26 2.82 16.50
CA VAL A 257 15.48 4.26 16.38
C VAL A 257 16.80 4.73 17.01
N THR A 258 17.27 4.08 18.07
CA THR A 258 18.55 4.40 18.73
C THR A 258 19.71 3.80 17.96
N GLU A 259 19.57 2.62 17.43
CA GLU A 259 20.58 1.86 16.71
C GLU A 259 20.76 2.34 15.27
N SER A 260 19.69 2.80 14.63
CA SER A 260 19.73 3.49 13.33
C SER A 260 20.47 4.83 13.40
N GLY A 261 20.43 5.51 14.56
CA GLY A 261 21.11 6.78 14.78
C GLY A 261 20.18 7.95 15.10
N ASP A 262 18.88 7.75 15.02
CA ASP A 262 17.84 8.77 15.19
C ASP A 262 17.25 8.88 16.60
N GLY A 263 17.78 8.16 17.56
CA GLY A 263 17.35 8.23 18.96
C GLY A 263 17.34 9.62 19.61
N ASN A 264 17.80 10.67 18.90
CA ASN A 264 17.62 12.05 19.34
C ASN A 264 16.30 12.66 18.88
N LEU A 265 15.66 12.10 17.89
CA LEU A 265 14.35 12.49 17.36
C LEU A 265 13.25 11.91 18.25
N ASP A 266 13.39 10.70 18.71
CA ASP A 266 12.54 10.12 19.77
C ASP A 266 12.78 10.84 21.10
N THR A 267 12.06 11.91 21.32
CA THR A 267 12.25 12.76 22.52
C THR A 267 11.48 12.27 23.73
N ASN A 268 10.55 11.37 23.53
CA ASN A 268 9.72 10.78 24.58
C ASN A 268 10.26 9.42 25.06
N GLY A 269 11.06 8.73 24.23
CA GLY A 269 11.76 7.47 24.55
C GLY A 269 10.85 6.25 24.47
N ASP A 270 9.88 6.25 23.56
CA ASP A 270 8.97 5.11 23.37
C ASP A 270 9.33 4.21 22.19
N GLY A 271 10.34 4.58 21.42
CA GLY A 271 10.89 3.78 20.30
C GLY A 271 10.44 4.25 18.94
N ALA A 272 9.49 5.16 18.85
CA ALA A 272 8.98 5.72 17.61
C ALA A 272 9.28 7.21 17.48
N ILE A 273 9.28 7.75 16.27
CA ILE A 273 9.42 9.17 15.96
C ILE A 273 8.07 9.65 15.43
N ASP A 274 7.20 10.17 16.30
CA ASP A 274 5.83 10.51 15.95
C ASP A 274 5.42 11.93 16.38
N SER A 275 4.16 12.26 16.19
CA SER A 275 3.60 13.56 16.54
C SER A 275 3.66 13.90 18.04
N ASN A 276 4.03 12.97 18.91
CA ASN A 276 4.28 13.20 20.33
C ASN A 276 5.69 13.70 20.59
N ASP A 277 6.58 13.59 19.60
CA ASP A 277 7.95 14.04 19.71
C ASP A 277 8.14 15.51 19.36
N SER A 278 9.13 16.09 19.98
CA SER A 278 9.41 17.51 19.82
C SER A 278 10.27 17.78 18.59
N GLY A 279 9.65 18.11 17.52
CA GLY A 279 10.34 18.42 16.26
C GLY A 279 9.81 17.64 15.09
N TYR A 280 9.05 16.60 15.34
CA TYR A 280 8.40 15.78 14.31
C TYR A 280 7.81 16.63 13.18
N SER A 281 8.10 16.24 11.98
CA SER A 281 7.59 16.85 10.75
C SER A 281 7.66 15.84 9.62
N ASP A 282 6.53 15.46 9.13
CA ASP A 282 6.33 14.73 7.89
C ASP A 282 5.65 15.70 6.91
N SER A 283 6.37 16.14 5.88
CA SER A 283 5.93 17.23 4.99
C SER A 283 5.38 16.74 3.68
N ASP A 284 5.74 15.58 3.23
CA ASP A 284 5.27 14.89 2.03
C ASP A 284 4.19 13.85 2.32
N ASN A 285 4.06 13.47 3.57
CA ASN A 285 2.98 12.65 4.05
C ASN A 285 3.15 11.18 3.60
N ASP A 286 4.39 10.72 3.69
CA ASP A 286 4.78 9.35 3.34
C ASP A 286 4.92 8.41 4.55
N GLY A 287 4.66 8.93 5.78
CA GLY A 287 4.72 8.18 7.03
C GLY A 287 5.95 8.48 7.85
N MET A 288 7.09 8.78 7.25
CA MET A 288 8.35 9.00 7.93
C MET A 288 8.60 10.46 8.33
N ASP A 289 9.44 10.71 9.35
CA ASP A 289 9.84 12.08 9.74
C ASP A 289 10.90 12.65 8.79
N ASP A 290 10.70 13.89 8.26
CA ASP A 290 11.60 14.60 7.32
C ASP A 290 13.09 14.59 7.72
N ASP A 291 13.43 14.51 9.00
CA ASP A 291 14.80 14.52 9.50
C ASP A 291 15.39 13.09 9.56
N SER A 292 14.58 12.05 9.79
CA SER A 292 15.01 10.64 9.78
C SER A 292 15.30 10.12 8.37
N GLU A 293 14.52 10.49 7.35
CA GLU A 293 14.80 10.18 5.94
C GLU A 293 16.22 10.54 5.48
N LEU A 294 16.86 11.47 6.17
CA LEU A 294 18.22 11.93 5.85
C LEU A 294 19.32 11.13 6.56
N THR A 295 18.94 10.24 7.46
CA THR A 295 19.85 9.40 8.22
C THR A 295 20.03 8.07 7.49
N SER A 296 21.22 7.54 7.53
CA SER A 296 21.50 6.20 7.01
C SER A 296 21.70 5.27 8.18
N THR A 297 21.08 4.13 8.16
CA THR A 297 21.26 3.05 9.13
C THR A 297 22.72 2.69 9.36
N ILE A 298 23.03 2.22 10.55
CA ILE A 298 24.40 2.01 11.03
C ILE A 298 24.76 0.52 10.99
N ASP A 299 25.92 0.22 10.42
CA ASP A 299 26.63 -1.06 10.51
C ASP A 299 27.99 -0.76 11.18
N THR A 300 28.10 -1.00 12.48
CA THR A 300 29.25 -0.55 13.28
C THR A 300 30.50 -1.36 12.98
N ASP A 301 30.40 -2.65 12.78
CA ASP A 301 31.55 -3.53 12.55
C ASP A 301 31.88 -3.75 11.07
N GLY A 302 30.93 -3.42 10.17
CA GLY A 302 31.10 -3.47 8.72
C GLY A 302 30.98 -4.88 8.14
N ASP A 303 30.23 -5.76 8.76
CA ASP A 303 30.05 -7.12 8.31
C ASP A 303 28.88 -7.29 7.32
N GLY A 304 28.02 -6.27 7.20
CA GLY A 304 26.90 -6.16 6.30
C GLY A 304 25.55 -6.47 6.92
N LEU A 305 25.51 -6.65 8.25
CA LEU A 305 24.30 -6.68 9.04
C LEU A 305 24.19 -5.31 9.75
N LEU A 306 22.99 -4.75 9.79
CA LEU A 306 22.77 -3.45 10.45
C LEU A 306 22.65 -3.63 11.96
N ASN A 307 22.96 -2.60 12.74
CA ASN A 307 23.00 -2.69 14.20
C ASN A 307 21.68 -3.19 14.80
N HIS A 308 20.53 -2.69 14.34
CA HIS A 308 19.21 -3.07 14.82
C HIS A 308 18.81 -4.52 14.50
N LEU A 309 19.61 -5.23 13.71
CA LEU A 309 19.36 -6.62 13.30
C LEU A 309 20.31 -7.61 14.00
N GLU A 310 21.17 -7.15 14.92
CA GLU A 310 22.20 -7.99 15.53
C GLU A 310 22.48 -7.67 17.01
N LEU A 311 22.53 -8.69 17.83
CA LEU A 311 22.74 -8.62 19.29
C LEU A 311 24.14 -8.16 19.77
N ASP A 312 25.11 -7.90 18.87
CA ASP A 312 26.52 -7.56 19.19
C ASP A 312 27.09 -6.69 18.04
N SER A 313 26.60 -5.44 17.93
CA SER A 313 26.84 -4.53 16.80
C SER A 313 28.32 -4.15 16.56
N ASP A 314 29.21 -4.30 17.54
CA ASP A 314 30.63 -4.07 17.37
C ASP A 314 31.47 -5.37 17.28
N ASN A 315 30.81 -6.53 17.33
CA ASN A 315 31.38 -7.87 17.24
C ASN A 315 32.51 -8.12 18.24
N ASP A 316 32.45 -7.50 19.44
CA ASP A 316 33.44 -7.67 20.48
C ASP A 316 33.21 -8.90 21.36
N GLY A 317 32.09 -9.56 21.20
CA GLY A 317 31.66 -10.76 21.91
C GLY A 317 30.88 -10.48 23.20
N ILE A 318 30.35 -9.29 23.34
CA ILE A 318 29.48 -8.86 24.43
C ILE A 318 28.20 -8.34 23.78
N TYR A 319 27.07 -8.86 24.16
CA TYR A 319 25.77 -8.39 23.67
C TYR A 319 25.50 -6.95 24.11
N ASP A 320 24.79 -6.21 23.25
CA ASP A 320 24.52 -4.79 23.45
C ASP A 320 23.47 -4.49 24.53
N VAL A 321 22.71 -5.41 24.94
CA VAL A 321 21.60 -5.39 25.90
C VAL A 321 21.61 -4.26 26.95
N GLU A 322 20.47 -3.60 27.16
CA GLU A 322 20.27 -2.58 28.17
C GLU A 322 20.21 -3.12 29.63
#